data_650113a047472c93c5c6f54d92f920f5
#
_entry.id   650113a047472c93c5c6f54d92f920f5
#
_cell.length_a   1.000
_cell.length_b   1.000
_cell.length_c   1.000
_cell.angle_alpha   90.00
_cell.angle_beta   90.00
_cell.angle_gamma   90.00
#
_symmetry.space_group_name_H-M   'P 1'
#
loop_
_entity.id
_entity.type
_entity.pdbx_description
1 polymer ?
#
loop_
_entity_poly.entity_id
_entity_poly.type
_entity_poly.pdbx_seq_one_letter_code
_entity_poly.pdbx_strand_id
1 'polypeptide(L)'
;MFRRAKGAIPMGSDVRHVRGEAQKELVKKFEVFLSNGRSRWQVWSDWITVSAIAVSNATDQSHFDEREKQYLSIAGKYTRPEMEAFTEMLALLVVALEDNPEQDFLGELYMYLGLGNDHSGQFFTPYHICEVMSAVTTPTEEFQQKIGDRGWVAVCDPTCGAGALLVAFANECRKKGINYQTNVLFVAQDIDYIVGMMCYLQMSLLGMPGYVVIGDTLASPSVSYDKRGLLPVDKGNVWYTPMLRTPVWQYRIFMAQMELVTQPIRKERVADAPKSEPQKSPEALKKLEKPKNTEKPKAAKRPQRAPEQEPVFSEGKGGQLSFF
;
A
#
# COMPACT_ATOMS: atom_id res chain seq x y z
N MET A 1 31.82 2.61 -25.16
CA MET A 1 32.16 3.77 -24.30
C MET A 1 30.95 4.68 -24.24
N PHE A 2 29.94 4.34 -23.40
CA PHE A 2 28.70 5.13 -23.25
C PHE A 2 28.84 6.04 -22.04
N ARG A 3 28.91 7.35 -22.29
CA ARG A 3 28.90 8.37 -21.25
C ARG A 3 27.52 8.38 -20.60
N ARG A 4 27.46 8.10 -19.29
CA ARG A 4 26.28 8.37 -18.43
C ARG A 4 25.96 9.86 -18.51
N ALA A 5 24.84 10.20 -19.10
CA ALA A 5 24.25 11.52 -18.90
C ALA A 5 23.80 11.62 -17.43
N LYS A 6 24.45 12.48 -16.66
CA LYS A 6 23.94 12.93 -15.35
C LYS A 6 22.64 13.68 -15.62
N GLY A 7 21.51 13.09 -15.24
CA GLY A 7 20.21 13.77 -15.27
C GLY A 7 20.24 14.94 -14.29
N ALA A 8 20.65 16.11 -14.77
CA ALA A 8 20.35 17.37 -14.09
C ALA A 8 18.87 17.67 -14.33
N ILE A 9 18.10 17.95 -13.26
CA ILE A 9 16.85 18.68 -13.41
C ILE A 9 17.24 19.97 -14.13
N PRO A 10 16.48 20.42 -15.15
CA PRO A 10 16.73 21.73 -15.72
C PRO A 10 16.56 22.73 -14.57
N MET A 11 17.68 23.32 -14.14
CA MET A 11 17.65 24.40 -13.16
C MET A 11 16.84 25.56 -13.75
N GLY A 12 15.71 25.88 -13.14
CA GLY A 12 15.08 27.19 -13.25
C GLY A 12 13.90 27.36 -14.21
N SER A 13 13.32 26.32 -14.85
CA SER A 13 12.27 26.57 -15.84
C SER A 13 10.94 25.82 -15.70
N ASP A 14 10.80 24.83 -14.82
CA ASP A 14 9.60 23.98 -14.84
C ASP A 14 8.81 23.83 -13.54
N VAL A 15 8.97 24.74 -12.59
CA VAL A 15 8.05 24.91 -11.43
C VAL A 15 6.58 25.15 -11.89
N ARG A 16 6.39 25.39 -13.19
CA ARG A 16 5.06 25.58 -13.82
C ARG A 16 4.16 24.36 -13.82
N HIS A 17 4.71 23.15 -13.62
CA HIS A 17 3.93 21.89 -13.56
C HIS A 17 3.58 21.48 -12.14
N VAL A 18 4.07 22.15 -11.11
CA VAL A 18 3.71 21.90 -9.72
C VAL A 18 2.41 22.66 -9.42
N ARG A 19 1.37 21.93 -8.99
CA ARG A 19 -0.02 22.44 -8.87
C ARG A 19 -0.24 23.20 -7.59
N GLY A 20 0.46 23.88 -6.95
CA GLY A 20 0.14 24.64 -5.73
C GLY A 20 1.33 25.38 -5.15
N GLU A 21 1.07 26.43 -4.41
CA GLU A 21 2.13 27.20 -3.77
C GLU A 21 2.86 26.39 -2.71
N ALA A 22 2.16 25.54 -1.94
CA ALA A 22 2.76 24.68 -0.94
C ALA A 22 3.73 23.66 -1.56
N GLN A 23 3.38 23.04 -2.69
CA GLN A 23 4.29 22.14 -3.42
C GLN A 23 5.53 22.90 -3.93
N LYS A 24 5.35 24.10 -4.48
CA LYS A 24 6.47 24.92 -4.96
C LYS A 24 7.42 25.32 -3.83
N GLU A 25 6.88 25.72 -2.69
CA GLU A 25 7.69 26.05 -1.51
C GLU A 25 8.42 24.83 -0.96
N LEU A 26 7.76 23.67 -0.93
CA LEU A 26 8.40 22.42 -0.52
C LEU A 26 9.56 22.07 -1.44
N VAL A 27 9.37 22.16 -2.77
CA VAL A 27 10.46 21.93 -3.74
C VAL A 27 11.63 22.87 -3.50
N LYS A 28 11.39 24.17 -3.27
CA LYS A 28 12.47 25.14 -2.97
C LYS A 28 13.26 24.73 -1.73
N LYS A 29 12.59 24.33 -0.65
CA LYS A 29 13.25 23.85 0.56
C LYS A 29 14.05 22.57 0.29
N PHE A 30 13.49 21.64 -0.49
CA PHE A 30 14.16 20.42 -0.89
C PHE A 30 15.42 20.70 -1.74
N GLU A 31 15.39 21.66 -2.65
CA GLU A 31 16.54 22.06 -3.47
C GLU A 31 17.71 22.60 -2.65
N VAL A 32 17.47 23.20 -1.49
CA VAL A 32 18.53 23.65 -0.58
C VAL A 32 19.41 22.49 -0.13
N PHE A 33 18.84 21.34 0.18
CA PHE A 33 19.61 20.13 0.52
C PHE A 33 20.48 19.65 -0.64
N LEU A 34 19.98 19.75 -1.86
CA LEU A 34 20.70 19.33 -3.06
C LEU A 34 21.88 20.26 -3.36
N SER A 35 21.70 21.57 -3.13
CA SER A 35 22.77 22.55 -3.28
C SER A 35 23.91 22.33 -2.28
N ASN A 36 23.60 21.72 -1.12
CA ASN A 36 24.57 21.31 -0.11
C ASN A 36 25.23 19.93 -0.42
N GLY A 37 24.99 19.39 -1.62
CA GLY A 37 25.62 18.17 -2.10
C GLY A 37 24.97 16.86 -1.61
N ARG A 38 23.79 16.91 -1.00
CA ARG A 38 23.08 15.71 -0.57
C ARG A 38 22.40 15.01 -1.75
N SER A 39 22.27 13.69 -1.66
CA SER A 39 21.54 12.90 -2.65
C SER A 39 20.05 13.16 -2.55
N ARG A 40 19.40 13.38 -3.69
CA ARG A 40 17.95 13.60 -3.80
C ARG A 40 17.14 12.49 -3.14
N TRP A 41 17.45 11.24 -3.49
CA TRP A 41 16.79 10.07 -2.92
C TRP A 41 16.99 9.99 -1.40
N GLN A 42 18.20 10.25 -0.91
CA GLN A 42 18.51 10.19 0.52
C GLN A 42 17.71 11.22 1.31
N VAL A 43 17.66 12.46 0.83
CA VAL A 43 16.90 13.54 1.50
C VAL A 43 15.41 13.22 1.54
N TRP A 44 14.85 12.75 0.42
CA TRP A 44 13.44 12.36 0.36
C TRP A 44 13.14 11.21 1.32
N SER A 45 13.92 10.14 1.25
CA SER A 45 13.73 8.95 2.08
C SER A 45 13.85 9.28 3.57
N ASP A 46 14.85 10.06 3.95
CA ASP A 46 15.06 10.45 5.34
C ASP A 46 13.93 11.40 5.82
N TRP A 47 13.50 12.38 5.01
CA TRP A 47 12.38 13.26 5.35
C TRP A 47 11.06 12.51 5.52
N ILE A 48 10.68 11.64 4.58
CA ILE A 48 9.46 10.81 4.67
C ILE A 48 9.52 9.93 5.92
N THR A 49 10.67 9.28 6.17
CA THR A 49 10.82 8.37 7.33
C THR A 49 10.71 9.12 8.65
N VAL A 50 11.42 10.22 8.84
CA VAL A 50 11.34 10.98 10.12
C VAL A 50 9.96 11.59 10.33
N SER A 51 9.30 12.03 9.27
CA SER A 51 7.92 12.56 9.34
C SER A 51 6.92 11.45 9.74
N ALA A 52 7.03 10.26 9.13
CA ALA A 52 6.19 9.12 9.46
C ALA A 52 6.42 8.65 10.92
N ILE A 53 7.66 8.59 11.36
CA ILE A 53 7.99 8.25 12.75
C ILE A 53 7.43 9.29 13.72
N ALA A 54 7.57 10.59 13.45
CA ALA A 54 7.04 11.64 14.29
C ALA A 54 5.53 11.52 14.49
N VAL A 55 4.78 11.29 13.39
CA VAL A 55 3.32 11.07 13.44
C VAL A 55 2.99 9.78 14.21
N SER A 56 3.72 8.71 13.96
CA SER A 56 3.49 7.42 14.62
C SER A 56 3.77 7.47 16.12
N ASN A 57 4.89 8.03 16.53
CA ASN A 57 5.32 8.10 17.94
C ASN A 57 4.35 8.91 18.81
N ALA A 58 3.56 9.80 18.19
CA ALA A 58 2.51 10.53 18.90
C ALA A 58 1.37 9.63 19.42
N THR A 59 1.16 8.46 18.81
CA THR A 59 -0.01 7.61 19.12
C THR A 59 0.28 6.14 19.27
N ASP A 60 1.37 5.62 18.72
CA ASP A 60 1.75 4.19 18.76
C ASP A 60 2.91 3.94 19.71
N GLN A 61 2.58 3.70 20.99
CA GLN A 61 3.57 3.42 22.04
C GLN A 61 4.22 2.03 21.88
N SER A 62 3.59 1.10 21.16
CA SER A 62 4.11 -0.28 21.04
C SER A 62 5.38 -0.38 20.20
N HIS A 63 5.59 0.58 19.27
CA HIS A 63 6.76 0.62 18.39
C HIS A 63 7.65 1.85 18.66
N PHE A 64 7.40 2.57 19.76
CA PHE A 64 8.05 3.84 20.03
C PHE A 64 9.58 3.71 20.10
N ASP A 65 10.09 2.81 20.91
CA ASP A 65 11.55 2.71 21.18
C ASP A 65 12.33 2.37 19.89
N GLU A 66 11.81 1.49 19.05
CA GLU A 66 12.45 1.11 17.79
C GLU A 66 12.43 2.28 16.81
N ARG A 67 11.27 2.91 16.64
CA ARG A 67 11.08 4.04 15.72
C ARG A 67 11.83 5.28 16.17
N GLU A 68 11.87 5.56 17.46
CA GLU A 68 12.64 6.68 18.03
C GLU A 68 14.14 6.49 17.80
N LYS A 69 14.65 5.28 17.97
CA LYS A 69 16.04 4.97 17.63
C LYS A 69 16.36 5.22 16.17
N GLN A 70 15.45 4.85 15.27
CA GLN A 70 15.58 5.11 13.82
C GLN A 70 15.55 6.61 13.55
N TYR A 71 14.59 7.36 14.15
CA TYR A 71 14.49 8.81 14.04
C TYR A 71 15.79 9.50 14.43
N LEU A 72 16.33 9.19 15.61
CA LEU A 72 17.57 9.77 16.12
C LEU A 72 18.78 9.43 15.23
N SER A 73 18.83 8.21 14.69
CA SER A 73 19.88 7.79 13.75
C SER A 73 19.83 8.60 12.45
N ILE A 74 18.65 8.93 11.95
CA ILE A 74 18.50 9.76 10.75
C ILE A 74 18.79 11.23 11.10
N ALA A 75 18.17 11.76 12.15
CA ALA A 75 18.34 13.14 12.57
C ALA A 75 19.80 13.51 12.83
N GLY A 76 20.58 12.59 13.37
CA GLY A 76 22.03 12.77 13.62
C GLY A 76 22.88 12.98 12.35
N LYS A 77 22.34 12.72 11.16
CA LYS A 77 23.02 12.98 9.87
C LYS A 77 22.84 14.41 9.39
N TYR A 78 21.94 15.15 10.00
CA TYR A 78 21.50 16.49 9.58
C TYR A 78 21.86 17.54 10.60
N THR A 79 22.14 18.75 10.13
CA THR A 79 22.33 19.93 10.99
C THR A 79 20.98 20.39 11.53
N ARG A 80 21.00 21.19 12.60
CA ARG A 80 19.79 21.76 13.17
C ARG A 80 18.95 22.55 12.14
N PRO A 81 19.51 23.46 11.30
CA PRO A 81 18.75 24.11 10.27
C PRO A 81 18.12 23.17 9.22
N GLU A 82 18.82 22.08 8.87
CA GLU A 82 18.26 21.06 7.98
C GLU A 82 17.08 20.31 8.61
N MET A 83 17.13 19.99 9.91
CA MET A 83 16.00 19.37 10.61
C MET A 83 14.82 20.37 10.76
N GLU A 84 15.09 21.64 10.97
CA GLU A 84 14.08 22.70 10.95
C GLU A 84 13.40 22.76 9.56
N ALA A 85 14.17 22.68 8.47
CA ALA A 85 13.63 22.61 7.12
C ALA A 85 12.75 21.37 6.88
N PHE A 86 13.10 20.20 7.43
CA PHE A 86 12.24 19.00 7.39
C PHE A 86 10.90 19.22 8.10
N THR A 87 10.92 19.91 9.25
CA THR A 87 9.69 20.27 9.97
C THR A 87 8.82 21.22 9.16
N GLU A 88 9.42 22.23 8.52
CA GLU A 88 8.71 23.15 7.65
C GLU A 88 8.12 22.47 6.40
N MET A 89 8.85 21.51 5.82
CA MET A 89 8.32 20.70 4.71
C MET A 89 7.10 19.85 5.14
N LEU A 90 7.14 19.28 6.36
CA LEU A 90 5.98 18.57 6.91
C LEU A 90 4.80 19.51 7.16
N ALA A 91 5.05 20.72 7.68
CA ALA A 91 4.01 21.73 7.85
C ALA A 91 3.36 22.15 6.53
N LEU A 92 4.16 22.29 5.46
CA LEU A 92 3.64 22.58 4.10
C LEU A 92 2.75 21.43 3.58
N LEU A 93 3.11 20.17 3.84
CA LEU A 93 2.28 19.02 3.51
C LEU A 93 0.94 19.05 4.26
N VAL A 94 0.97 19.35 5.57
CA VAL A 94 -0.25 19.47 6.40
C VAL A 94 -1.18 20.53 5.83
N VAL A 95 -0.67 21.75 5.62
CA VAL A 95 -1.46 22.88 5.08
C VAL A 95 -2.03 22.55 3.70
N ALA A 96 -1.24 21.91 2.82
CA ALA A 96 -1.70 21.55 1.48
C ALA A 96 -2.84 20.54 1.50
N LEU A 97 -2.78 19.53 2.38
CA LEU A 97 -3.83 18.52 2.52
C LEU A 97 -5.07 19.07 3.25
N GLU A 98 -4.91 20.06 4.14
CA GLU A 98 -6.01 20.76 4.78
C GLU A 98 -6.76 21.66 3.78
N ASP A 99 -6.03 22.41 2.96
CA ASP A 99 -6.61 23.30 1.93
C ASP A 99 -7.30 22.49 0.82
N ASN A 100 -6.66 21.41 0.36
CA ASN A 100 -7.19 20.53 -0.67
C ASN A 100 -6.93 19.07 -0.34
N PRO A 101 -7.88 18.36 0.26
CA PRO A 101 -7.76 16.92 0.53
C PRO A 101 -7.94 16.04 -0.74
N GLU A 102 -8.35 16.63 -1.86
CA GLU A 102 -8.62 15.92 -3.12
C GLU A 102 -7.37 15.92 -4.02
N GLN A 103 -6.28 15.34 -3.53
CA GLN A 103 -5.00 15.24 -4.26
C GLN A 103 -4.12 14.11 -3.75
N ASP A 104 -3.19 13.65 -4.59
CA ASP A 104 -2.05 12.83 -4.21
C ASP A 104 -0.79 13.72 -4.10
N PHE A 105 -0.69 14.48 -3.01
CA PHE A 105 0.38 15.46 -2.84
C PHE A 105 1.77 14.83 -2.91
N LEU A 106 1.99 13.74 -2.15
CA LEU A 106 3.30 13.11 -2.07
C LEU A 106 3.64 12.31 -3.33
N GLY A 107 2.67 11.60 -3.91
CA GLY A 107 2.90 10.83 -5.13
C GLY A 107 3.19 11.72 -6.33
N GLU A 108 2.44 12.82 -6.52
CA GLU A 108 2.71 13.79 -7.58
C GLU A 108 4.10 14.43 -7.41
N LEU A 109 4.47 14.79 -6.17
CA LEU A 109 5.77 15.40 -5.89
C LEU A 109 6.93 14.41 -6.07
N TYR A 110 6.75 13.15 -5.67
CA TYR A 110 7.70 12.06 -5.88
C TYR A 110 8.01 11.86 -7.37
N MET A 111 6.96 11.83 -8.19
CA MET A 111 7.10 11.70 -9.65
C MET A 111 7.74 12.94 -10.27
N TYR A 112 7.35 14.14 -9.82
CA TYR A 112 7.93 15.41 -10.28
C TYR A 112 9.44 15.50 -10.00
N LEU A 113 9.87 15.06 -8.82
CA LEU A 113 11.29 15.05 -8.42
C LEU A 113 12.10 13.94 -9.12
N GLY A 114 11.46 13.11 -9.95
CA GLY A 114 12.12 12.01 -10.67
C GLY A 114 12.70 10.96 -9.71
N LEU A 115 12.00 10.68 -8.61
CA LEU A 115 12.41 9.70 -7.60
C LEU A 115 11.94 8.29 -7.94
N GLY A 116 10.98 8.16 -8.87
CA GLY A 116 10.50 6.87 -9.36
C GLY A 116 11.64 6.07 -9.99
N ASN A 117 11.64 4.78 -9.75
CA ASN A 117 12.63 3.87 -10.31
C ASN A 117 12.14 3.34 -11.66
N ASP A 118 12.64 3.92 -12.76
CA ASP A 118 12.32 3.48 -14.13
C ASP A 118 12.63 1.98 -14.36
N HIS A 119 13.58 1.42 -13.62
CA HIS A 119 13.95 0.00 -13.73
C HIS A 119 12.96 -0.95 -13.05
N SER A 120 12.24 -0.50 -12.03
CA SER A 120 11.19 -1.29 -11.35
C SER A 120 9.79 -1.05 -11.92
N GLY A 121 9.65 -0.15 -12.91
CA GLY A 121 8.35 0.17 -13.51
C GLY A 121 7.38 0.83 -12.53
N GLN A 122 7.88 1.55 -11.53
CA GLN A 122 7.11 2.15 -10.46
C GLN A 122 6.50 3.49 -10.94
N PHE A 123 5.28 3.40 -11.46
CA PHE A 123 4.51 4.56 -11.90
C PHE A 123 3.25 4.67 -11.06
N PHE A 124 3.02 5.84 -10.47
CA PHE A 124 1.79 6.09 -9.73
C PHE A 124 0.64 6.40 -10.68
N THR A 125 -0.53 5.87 -10.34
CA THR A 125 -1.75 6.18 -11.07
C THR A 125 -2.09 7.66 -10.86
N PRO A 126 -2.28 8.46 -11.92
CA PRO A 126 -2.66 9.86 -11.77
C PRO A 126 -3.94 10.03 -10.95
N TYR A 127 -3.96 11.01 -10.04
CA TYR A 127 -5.06 11.17 -9.08
C TYR A 127 -6.44 11.26 -9.72
N HIS A 128 -6.59 11.94 -10.86
CA HIS A 128 -7.87 12.04 -11.58
C HIS A 128 -8.40 10.68 -12.09
N ILE A 129 -7.51 9.72 -12.36
CA ILE A 129 -7.92 8.34 -12.69
C ILE A 129 -8.41 7.64 -11.43
N CYS A 130 -7.74 7.83 -10.30
CA CYS A 130 -8.18 7.32 -9.00
C CYS A 130 -9.57 7.88 -8.62
N GLU A 131 -9.87 9.15 -8.92
CA GLU A 131 -11.19 9.74 -8.72
C GLU A 131 -12.26 9.02 -9.54
N VAL A 132 -12.01 8.78 -10.84
CA VAL A 132 -12.95 8.04 -11.69
C VAL A 132 -13.17 6.62 -11.18
N MET A 133 -12.09 5.91 -10.84
CA MET A 133 -12.17 4.55 -10.28
C MET A 133 -12.98 4.55 -8.98
N SER A 134 -12.73 5.48 -8.09
CA SER A 134 -13.46 5.61 -6.82
C SER A 134 -14.93 5.94 -7.05
N ALA A 135 -15.26 6.84 -7.96
CA ALA A 135 -16.64 7.20 -8.26
C ALA A 135 -17.47 6.02 -8.78
N VAL A 136 -16.84 5.12 -9.55
CA VAL A 136 -17.48 3.91 -10.09
C VAL A 136 -17.63 2.82 -9.03
N THR A 137 -16.66 2.69 -8.14
CA THR A 137 -16.62 1.61 -7.14
C THR A 137 -17.24 1.99 -5.81
N THR A 138 -17.40 3.29 -5.51
CA THR A 138 -17.92 3.80 -4.23
C THR A 138 -19.40 4.14 -4.33
N PRO A 139 -20.09 4.18 -3.21
CA PRO A 139 -20.79 3.09 -2.58
C PRO A 139 -22.08 2.78 -3.30
N THR A 140 -22.23 1.54 -3.60
CA THR A 140 -23.52 0.95 -3.96
C THR A 140 -24.44 0.93 -2.74
N GLU A 141 -25.73 0.66 -2.95
CA GLU A 141 -26.70 0.42 -1.86
C GLU A 141 -26.18 -0.66 -0.89
N GLU A 142 -25.50 -1.67 -1.39
CA GLU A 142 -24.88 -2.74 -0.59
C GLU A 142 -23.81 -2.22 0.40
N PHE A 143 -23.00 -1.25 -0.01
CA PHE A 143 -22.00 -0.62 0.88
C PHE A 143 -22.68 0.15 2.01
N GLN A 144 -23.72 0.93 1.70
CA GLN A 144 -24.51 1.64 2.70
C GLN A 144 -25.25 0.68 3.63
N GLN A 145 -25.79 -0.42 3.11
CA GLN A 145 -26.39 -1.47 3.91
C GLN A 145 -25.39 -2.10 4.88
N LYS A 146 -24.19 -2.45 4.41
CA LYS A 146 -23.11 -2.99 5.27
C LYS A 146 -22.72 -2.00 6.38
N ILE A 147 -22.68 -0.69 6.10
CA ILE A 147 -22.48 0.33 7.14
C ILE A 147 -23.67 0.35 8.11
N GLY A 148 -24.91 0.26 7.63
CA GLY A 148 -26.10 0.18 8.49
C GLY A 148 -26.08 -1.03 9.42
N ASP A 149 -25.71 -2.20 8.90
CA ASP A 149 -25.75 -3.47 9.63
C ASP A 149 -24.65 -3.58 10.70
N ARG A 150 -23.41 -3.19 10.38
CA ARG A 150 -22.25 -3.38 11.29
C ARG A 150 -21.52 -2.09 11.70
N GLY A 151 -21.98 -0.95 11.19
CA GLY A 151 -21.41 0.37 11.49
C GLY A 151 -20.18 0.77 10.68
N TRP A 152 -19.60 -0.14 9.87
CA TRP A 152 -18.40 0.14 9.09
C TRP A 152 -18.16 -0.88 7.98
N VAL A 153 -17.28 -0.52 7.06
CA VAL A 153 -16.73 -1.39 5.98
C VAL A 153 -15.23 -1.26 5.93
N ALA A 154 -14.55 -2.23 5.30
CA ALA A 154 -13.13 -2.14 5.01
C ALA A 154 -12.90 -1.98 3.51
N VAL A 155 -11.87 -1.19 3.17
CA VAL A 155 -11.33 -1.05 1.82
C VAL A 155 -9.86 -1.44 1.88
N CYS A 156 -9.44 -2.32 0.97
CA CYS A 156 -8.07 -2.82 0.93
C CYS A 156 -7.43 -2.45 -0.42
N ASP A 157 -6.26 -1.84 -0.35
CA ASP A 157 -5.38 -1.63 -1.50
C ASP A 157 -4.06 -2.39 -1.26
N PRO A 158 -3.86 -3.54 -1.92
CA PRO A 158 -2.70 -4.41 -1.69
C PRO A 158 -1.42 -3.95 -2.38
N THR A 159 -1.47 -2.87 -3.17
CA THR A 159 -0.33 -2.24 -3.87
C THR A 159 -0.50 -0.72 -3.87
N CYS A 160 -0.65 -0.18 -2.65
CA CYS A 160 -1.21 1.15 -2.43
C CYS A 160 -0.40 2.31 -3.01
N GLY A 161 0.87 2.10 -3.37
CA GLY A 161 1.70 3.21 -3.78
C GLY A 161 1.73 4.31 -2.71
N ALA A 162 1.64 5.57 -3.11
CA ALA A 162 1.50 6.70 -2.18
C ALA A 162 0.09 6.84 -1.57
N GLY A 163 -0.88 5.97 -1.94
CA GLY A 163 -2.23 5.98 -1.38
C GLY A 163 -3.26 6.78 -2.18
N ALA A 164 -2.95 7.17 -3.42
CA ALA A 164 -3.83 8.00 -4.25
C ALA A 164 -5.26 7.45 -4.37
N LEU A 165 -5.40 6.13 -4.60
CA LEU A 165 -6.70 5.49 -4.75
C LEU A 165 -7.50 5.49 -3.44
N LEU A 166 -6.83 5.24 -2.30
CA LEU A 166 -7.47 5.28 -0.98
C LEU A 166 -7.92 6.70 -0.62
N VAL A 167 -7.09 7.71 -0.93
CA VAL A 167 -7.43 9.13 -0.75
C VAL A 167 -8.64 9.53 -1.60
N ALA A 168 -8.64 9.15 -2.89
CA ALA A 168 -9.77 9.39 -3.78
C ALA A 168 -11.05 8.71 -3.27
N PHE A 169 -10.96 7.47 -2.76
CA PHE A 169 -12.08 6.75 -2.17
C PHE A 169 -12.62 7.44 -0.92
N ALA A 170 -11.76 7.92 -0.02
CA ALA A 170 -12.16 8.67 1.17
C ALA A 170 -12.93 9.95 0.79
N ASN A 171 -12.43 10.67 -0.21
CA ASN A 171 -13.07 11.88 -0.72
C ASN A 171 -14.43 11.58 -1.38
N GLU A 172 -14.54 10.49 -2.12
CA GLU A 172 -15.81 10.06 -2.72
C GLU A 172 -16.84 9.68 -1.63
N CYS A 173 -16.41 8.98 -0.56
CA CYS A 173 -17.25 8.75 0.61
C CYS A 173 -17.78 10.06 1.19
N ARG A 174 -16.90 11.07 1.37
CA ARG A 174 -17.28 12.39 1.88
C ARG A 174 -18.30 13.07 0.98
N LYS A 175 -18.10 13.06 -0.36
CA LYS A 175 -19.03 13.61 -1.35
C LYS A 175 -20.43 12.95 -1.25
N LYS A 176 -20.48 11.68 -0.91
CA LYS A 176 -21.72 10.91 -0.70
C LYS A 176 -22.27 10.97 0.72
N GLY A 177 -21.72 11.82 1.58
CA GLY A 177 -22.21 12.00 2.96
C GLY A 177 -21.84 10.88 3.93
N ILE A 178 -20.89 10.02 3.57
CA ILE A 178 -20.38 8.95 4.42
C ILE A 178 -19.20 9.48 5.21
N ASN A 179 -19.29 9.44 6.54
CA ASN A 179 -18.17 9.77 7.40
C ASN A 179 -17.14 8.63 7.38
N TYR A 180 -16.14 8.73 6.51
CA TYR A 180 -15.11 7.71 6.40
C TYR A 180 -14.29 7.54 7.69
N GLN A 181 -14.15 8.57 8.52
CA GLN A 181 -13.39 8.50 9.78
C GLN A 181 -13.99 7.51 10.78
N THR A 182 -15.30 7.30 10.70
CA THR A 182 -16.01 6.37 11.58
C THR A 182 -16.56 5.14 10.85
N ASN A 183 -16.76 5.21 9.54
CA ASN A 183 -17.44 4.14 8.81
C ASN A 183 -16.56 3.36 7.83
N VAL A 184 -15.32 3.79 7.56
CA VAL A 184 -14.44 3.09 6.62
C VAL A 184 -13.10 2.76 7.28
N LEU A 185 -12.70 1.49 7.24
CA LEU A 185 -11.35 1.04 7.60
C LEU A 185 -10.51 0.95 6.34
N PHE A 186 -9.38 1.62 6.33
CA PHE A 186 -8.45 1.60 5.20
C PHE A 186 -7.29 0.65 5.48
N VAL A 187 -7.12 -0.35 4.64
CA VAL A 187 -6.04 -1.32 4.71
C VAL A 187 -5.15 -1.14 3.49
N ALA A 188 -3.93 -0.71 3.71
CA ALA A 188 -2.95 -0.46 2.67
C ALA A 188 -1.78 -1.43 2.81
N GLN A 189 -1.22 -1.86 1.68
CA GLN A 189 0.01 -2.65 1.66
C GLN A 189 0.86 -2.25 0.46
N ASP A 190 2.17 -2.14 0.67
CA ASP A 190 3.15 -1.96 -0.41
C ASP A 190 4.45 -2.65 -0.02
N ILE A 191 5.19 -3.12 -1.02
CA ILE A 191 6.50 -3.74 -0.82
C ILE A 191 7.60 -2.70 -0.59
N ASP A 192 7.43 -1.49 -1.14
CA ASP A 192 8.39 -0.40 -1.01
C ASP A 192 8.14 0.38 0.29
N TYR A 193 9.16 0.41 1.16
CA TYR A 193 9.07 1.08 2.45
C TYR A 193 8.77 2.57 2.32
N ILE A 194 9.48 3.30 1.45
CA ILE A 194 9.33 4.76 1.34
C ILE A 194 7.96 5.13 0.75
N VAL A 195 7.54 4.39 -0.24
CA VAL A 195 6.23 4.59 -0.87
C VAL A 195 5.09 4.28 0.10
N GLY A 196 5.19 3.19 0.86
CA GLY A 196 4.23 2.88 1.92
C GLY A 196 4.22 3.93 3.03
N MET A 197 5.38 4.54 3.37
CA MET A 197 5.41 5.64 4.33
C MET A 197 4.77 6.93 3.79
N MET A 198 4.86 7.18 2.49
CA MET A 198 4.10 8.27 1.85
C MET A 198 2.59 8.05 1.99
N CYS A 199 2.11 6.82 1.72
CA CYS A 199 0.72 6.44 1.94
C CYS A 199 0.31 6.63 3.42
N TYR A 200 1.13 6.15 4.36
CA TYR A 200 0.90 6.31 5.80
C TYR A 200 0.75 7.77 6.23
N LEU A 201 1.63 8.65 5.74
CA LEU A 201 1.57 10.09 6.04
C LEU A 201 0.27 10.71 5.50
N GLN A 202 -0.06 10.49 4.23
CA GLN A 202 -1.28 11.03 3.63
C GLN A 202 -2.53 10.52 4.35
N MET A 203 -2.64 9.22 4.62
CA MET A 203 -3.74 8.64 5.39
C MET A 203 -3.85 9.25 6.79
N SER A 204 -2.72 9.40 7.48
CA SER A 204 -2.68 9.92 8.85
C SER A 204 -3.13 11.38 8.92
N LEU A 205 -2.62 12.23 8.02
CA LEU A 205 -2.93 13.66 7.98
C LEU A 205 -4.36 13.93 7.51
N LEU A 206 -4.91 13.09 6.63
CA LEU A 206 -6.32 13.16 6.20
C LEU A 206 -7.29 12.52 7.20
N GLY A 207 -6.81 12.02 8.34
CA GLY A 207 -7.65 11.42 9.37
C GLY A 207 -8.34 10.13 8.90
N MET A 208 -7.69 9.35 8.05
CA MET A 208 -8.20 8.07 7.56
C MET A 208 -7.86 6.96 8.57
N PRO A 209 -8.85 6.27 9.17
CA PRO A 209 -8.58 5.20 10.12
C PRO A 209 -8.13 3.94 9.38
N GLY A 210 -6.96 3.42 9.73
CA GLY A 210 -6.43 2.24 9.07
C GLY A 210 -4.96 1.99 9.41
N TYR A 211 -4.34 1.21 8.56
CA TYR A 211 -2.91 0.89 8.69
C TYR A 211 -2.27 0.61 7.32
N VAL A 212 -0.96 0.75 7.29
CA VAL A 212 -0.13 0.39 6.15
C VAL A 212 0.79 -0.76 6.55
N VAL A 213 0.82 -1.81 5.76
CA VAL A 213 1.73 -2.95 5.90
C VAL A 213 2.84 -2.84 4.87
N ILE A 214 4.09 -2.90 5.31
CA ILE A 214 5.23 -2.94 4.40
C ILE A 214 5.61 -4.40 4.18
N GLY A 215 5.36 -4.91 2.97
CA GLY A 215 5.65 -6.30 2.66
C GLY A 215 5.04 -6.78 1.35
N ASP A 216 5.48 -7.96 0.93
CA ASP A 216 5.01 -8.61 -0.28
C ASP A 216 3.58 -9.13 -0.09
N THR A 217 2.65 -8.56 -0.81
CA THR A 217 1.22 -8.89 -0.77
C THR A 217 0.95 -10.31 -1.26
N LEU A 218 1.72 -10.83 -2.22
CA LEU A 218 1.54 -12.18 -2.74
C LEU A 218 1.99 -13.23 -1.71
N ALA A 219 3.10 -12.96 -1.01
CA ALA A 219 3.63 -13.85 0.00
C ALA A 219 2.89 -13.76 1.34
N SER A 220 2.41 -12.56 1.70
CA SER A 220 1.76 -12.31 3.00
C SER A 220 0.70 -11.20 2.90
N PRO A 221 -0.50 -11.53 2.36
CA PRO A 221 -1.58 -10.55 2.28
C PRO A 221 -1.99 -10.03 3.66
N SER A 222 -2.10 -8.72 3.82
CA SER A 222 -2.42 -8.05 5.10
C SER A 222 -3.72 -8.52 5.74
N VAL A 223 -4.69 -8.95 4.93
CA VAL A 223 -6.02 -9.42 5.36
C VAL A 223 -6.14 -10.95 5.46
N SER A 224 -5.03 -11.69 5.37
CA SER A 224 -5.07 -13.16 5.38
C SER A 224 -5.53 -13.75 6.72
N TYR A 225 -5.27 -13.06 7.83
CA TYR A 225 -5.66 -13.49 9.18
C TYR A 225 -7.11 -13.09 9.52
N ASP A 226 -7.49 -11.86 9.26
CA ASP A 226 -8.86 -11.36 9.43
C ASP A 226 -9.33 -10.71 8.11
N LYS A 227 -10.21 -11.41 7.41
CA LYS A 227 -10.78 -10.93 6.13
C LYS A 227 -11.56 -9.62 6.25
N ARG A 228 -11.91 -9.20 7.46
CA ARG A 228 -12.53 -7.89 7.72
C ARG A 228 -11.49 -6.77 7.77
N GLY A 229 -10.20 -7.12 7.91
CA GLY A 229 -9.09 -6.19 7.95
C GLY A 229 -8.86 -5.50 9.30
N LEU A 230 -9.62 -5.82 10.37
CA LEU A 230 -9.41 -5.20 11.69
C LEU A 230 -8.11 -5.64 12.35
N LEU A 231 -7.71 -6.89 12.10
CA LEU A 231 -6.56 -7.52 12.73
C LEU A 231 -5.54 -7.86 11.64
N PRO A 232 -4.52 -7.01 11.44
CA PRO A 232 -3.48 -7.30 10.47
C PRO A 232 -2.68 -8.54 10.88
N VAL A 233 -2.09 -9.20 9.90
CA VAL A 233 -1.09 -10.23 10.15
C VAL A 233 0.12 -9.54 10.75
N ASP A 234 0.38 -9.79 12.04
CA ASP A 234 1.55 -9.25 12.73
C ASP A 234 2.83 -9.94 12.24
N LYS A 235 3.50 -9.33 11.30
CA LYS A 235 4.82 -9.74 10.79
C LYS A 235 5.80 -8.57 10.70
N GLY A 236 5.70 -7.64 11.63
CA GLY A 236 6.79 -6.74 11.94
C GLY A 236 6.77 -5.36 11.31
N ASN A 237 5.98 -5.08 10.27
CA ASN A 237 5.99 -3.76 9.63
C ASN A 237 4.60 -3.19 9.40
N VAL A 238 3.83 -3.04 10.47
CA VAL A 238 2.50 -2.41 10.44
C VAL A 238 2.56 -1.01 11.02
N TRP A 239 2.02 -0.05 10.27
CA TRP A 239 1.97 1.37 10.64
C TRP A 239 0.52 1.79 10.81
N TYR A 240 0.09 1.93 12.06
CA TYR A 240 -1.28 2.30 12.43
C TYR A 240 -1.46 3.82 12.36
N THR A 241 -2.49 4.29 11.61
CA THR A 241 -2.81 5.72 11.59
C THR A 241 -3.34 6.19 12.93
N PRO A 242 -3.14 7.47 13.30
CA PRO A 242 -3.66 8.05 14.55
C PRO A 242 -5.17 7.85 14.71
N MET A 243 -5.95 7.98 13.62
CA MET A 243 -7.40 7.83 13.65
C MET A 243 -7.85 6.41 14.04
N LEU A 244 -7.06 5.38 13.73
CA LEU A 244 -7.36 4.01 14.15
C LEU A 244 -7.25 3.83 15.68
N ARG A 245 -6.51 4.68 16.37
CA ARG A 245 -6.35 4.67 17.83
C ARG A 245 -7.50 5.34 18.57
N THR A 246 -8.49 5.87 17.86
CA THR A 246 -9.68 6.45 18.50
C THR A 246 -10.56 5.39 19.16
N PRO A 247 -11.36 5.75 20.21
CA PRO A 247 -12.16 4.78 20.97
C PRO A 247 -13.09 3.92 20.11
N VAL A 248 -13.68 4.48 19.06
CA VAL A 248 -14.59 3.76 18.14
C VAL A 248 -13.88 2.58 17.48
N TRP A 249 -12.69 2.81 16.94
CA TRP A 249 -11.93 1.77 16.27
C TRP A 249 -11.28 0.80 17.24
N GLN A 250 -10.79 1.28 18.38
CA GLN A 250 -10.26 0.42 19.44
C GLN A 250 -11.30 -0.54 20.00
N TYR A 251 -12.55 -0.08 20.17
CA TYR A 251 -13.66 -0.95 20.56
C TYR A 251 -13.93 -2.05 19.52
N ARG A 252 -13.94 -1.72 18.23
CA ARG A 252 -14.14 -2.70 17.15
C ARG A 252 -13.03 -3.75 17.08
N ILE A 253 -11.77 -3.29 17.23
CA ILE A 253 -10.61 -4.17 17.29
C ILE A 253 -10.71 -5.10 18.50
N PHE A 254 -11.04 -4.58 19.67
CA PHE A 254 -11.23 -5.36 20.88
C PHE A 254 -12.32 -6.43 20.68
N MET A 255 -13.48 -6.07 20.13
CA MET A 255 -14.56 -7.02 19.86
C MET A 255 -14.12 -8.11 18.88
N ALA A 256 -13.38 -7.76 17.82
CA ALA A 256 -12.86 -8.73 16.87
C ALA A 256 -11.86 -9.70 17.53
N GLN A 257 -11.01 -9.22 18.44
CA GLN A 257 -10.09 -10.07 19.20
C GLN A 257 -10.85 -11.03 20.14
N MET A 258 -11.88 -10.53 20.83
CA MET A 258 -12.73 -11.36 21.68
C MET A 258 -13.46 -12.46 20.90
N GLU A 259 -13.96 -12.15 19.71
CA GLU A 259 -14.57 -13.16 18.83
C GLU A 259 -13.60 -14.29 18.47
N LEU A 260 -12.33 -13.99 18.20
CA LEU A 260 -11.33 -15.01 17.91
C LEU A 260 -11.05 -15.92 19.10
N VAL A 261 -11.00 -15.34 20.31
CA VAL A 261 -10.77 -16.12 21.54
C VAL A 261 -11.97 -16.99 21.89
N THR A 262 -13.18 -16.51 21.61
CA THR A 262 -14.43 -17.20 21.97
C THR A 262 -14.93 -18.18 20.92
N GLN A 263 -14.37 -18.16 19.69
CA GLN A 263 -14.69 -19.18 18.70
C GLN A 263 -14.19 -20.55 19.23
N PRO A 264 -15.07 -21.56 19.37
CA PRO A 264 -14.62 -22.90 19.72
C PRO A 264 -13.59 -23.34 18.68
N ILE A 265 -12.45 -23.85 19.13
CA ILE A 265 -11.42 -24.46 18.27
C ILE A 265 -12.16 -25.48 17.41
N ARG A 266 -12.44 -25.10 16.18
CA ARG A 266 -13.03 -25.99 15.20
C ARG A 266 -11.92 -27.01 14.93
N LYS A 267 -11.99 -28.15 15.66
CA LYS A 267 -11.15 -29.31 15.32
C LYS A 267 -11.38 -29.53 13.84
N GLU A 268 -10.38 -29.26 13.03
CA GLU A 268 -10.35 -29.72 11.66
C GLU A 268 -10.60 -31.22 11.76
N ARG A 269 -11.78 -31.66 11.35
CA ARG A 269 -12.00 -33.05 11.05
C ARG A 269 -10.98 -33.33 9.97
N VAL A 270 -9.92 -34.03 10.34
CA VAL A 270 -9.06 -34.72 9.40
C VAL A 270 -10.04 -35.52 8.56
N ALA A 271 -10.25 -35.10 7.32
CA ALA A 271 -11.06 -35.81 6.38
C ALA A 271 -10.44 -37.20 6.32
N ASP A 272 -11.22 -38.23 6.64
CA ASP A 272 -10.84 -39.62 6.56
C ASP A 272 -10.12 -39.83 5.24
N ALA A 273 -8.87 -40.20 5.31
CA ALA A 273 -8.10 -40.58 4.14
C ALA A 273 -8.88 -41.67 3.41
N PRO A 274 -9.04 -41.61 2.09
CA PRO A 274 -9.73 -42.64 1.36
C PRO A 274 -9.03 -43.97 1.66
N LYS A 275 -9.80 -44.97 2.15
CA LYS A 275 -9.33 -46.32 2.40
C LYS A 275 -8.62 -46.83 1.14
N SER A 276 -7.35 -47.09 1.26
CA SER A 276 -6.55 -47.69 0.21
C SER A 276 -7.17 -49.06 -0.16
N GLU A 277 -7.58 -49.21 -1.42
CA GLU A 277 -7.88 -50.53 -1.98
C GLU A 277 -6.65 -51.41 -1.92
N PRO A 278 -6.80 -52.74 -1.70
CA PRO A 278 -5.68 -53.65 -1.54
C PRO A 278 -4.91 -53.76 -2.86
N GLN A 279 -3.62 -53.45 -2.80
CA GLN A 279 -2.66 -53.62 -3.89
C GLN A 279 -2.67 -55.07 -4.35
N LYS A 280 -3.02 -55.32 -5.61
CA LYS A 280 -2.75 -56.59 -6.30
C LYS A 280 -1.25 -56.73 -6.51
N SER A 281 -0.72 -57.90 -6.14
CA SER A 281 0.67 -58.32 -6.24
C SER A 281 1.26 -58.20 -7.64
N PRO A 282 2.59 -57.99 -7.76
CA PRO A 282 3.27 -57.72 -9.03
C PRO A 282 3.71 -59.03 -9.70
N GLU A 283 2.81 -59.66 -10.45
CA GLU A 283 3.14 -60.81 -11.30
C GLU A 283 2.43 -60.71 -12.65
N ALA A 284 2.80 -59.74 -13.50
CA ALA A 284 2.46 -59.75 -14.92
C ALA A 284 3.14 -58.60 -15.68
N LEU A 285 4.46 -58.44 -15.57
CA LEU A 285 5.23 -57.54 -16.44
C LEU A 285 6.55 -58.22 -16.83
N LYS A 286 6.42 -59.28 -17.61
CA LYS A 286 7.50 -59.77 -18.47
C LYS A 286 6.90 -60.11 -19.82
N LYS A 287 7.18 -59.26 -20.79
CA LYS A 287 7.39 -59.44 -22.23
C LYS A 287 6.95 -58.22 -23.00
N LEU A 288 7.93 -57.61 -23.60
CA LEU A 288 8.13 -57.25 -25.01
C LEU A 288 9.00 -56.00 -25.10
N GLU A 289 10.22 -56.17 -25.26
CA GLU A 289 11.14 -56.02 -26.42
C GLU A 289 11.22 -54.59 -27.03
N LYS A 290 12.47 -54.13 -27.04
CA LYS A 290 13.07 -52.94 -27.69
C LYS A 290 13.23 -53.15 -29.22
N PRO A 291 13.88 -52.24 -29.92
CA PRO A 291 13.60 -50.87 -30.37
C PRO A 291 13.76 -50.74 -31.89
N LYS A 292 13.41 -49.58 -32.49
CA LYS A 292 14.12 -49.05 -33.70
C LYS A 292 13.79 -47.62 -34.03
N ASN A 293 14.88 -46.89 -34.11
CA ASN A 293 15.30 -45.86 -35.09
C ASN A 293 14.55 -44.53 -35.30
N THR A 294 15.19 -43.51 -34.82
CA THR A 294 15.66 -42.25 -35.51
C THR A 294 14.80 -41.61 -36.58
N GLU A 295 14.30 -40.37 -36.29
CA GLU A 295 14.39 -39.27 -37.26
C GLU A 295 14.35 -37.91 -36.54
N LYS A 296 15.10 -36.91 -37.09
CA LYS A 296 15.33 -35.56 -36.52
C LYS A 296 14.14 -34.64 -36.72
N PRO A 297 13.92 -33.67 -35.82
CA PRO A 297 12.75 -32.81 -35.89
C PRO A 297 12.93 -31.60 -36.83
N LYS A 298 11.88 -31.31 -37.58
CA LYS A 298 11.68 -30.07 -38.34
C LYS A 298 11.14 -28.97 -37.43
N ALA A 299 11.58 -27.73 -37.69
CA ALA A 299 11.28 -26.50 -36.99
C ALA A 299 9.77 -26.27 -36.72
N ALA A 300 9.42 -25.98 -35.48
CA ALA A 300 8.10 -25.60 -35.07
C ALA A 300 7.83 -24.10 -35.28
N LYS A 301 6.69 -23.79 -35.89
CA LYS A 301 6.16 -22.44 -36.08
C LYS A 301 5.69 -21.85 -34.74
N ARG A 302 5.91 -20.55 -34.53
CA ARG A 302 5.41 -19.76 -33.39
C ARG A 302 3.89 -19.94 -33.24
N PRO A 303 3.37 -20.10 -32.02
CA PRO A 303 1.95 -20.06 -31.76
C PRO A 303 1.42 -18.62 -31.85
N GLN A 304 0.24 -18.48 -32.46
CA GLN A 304 -0.53 -17.24 -32.51
C GLN A 304 -1.07 -16.90 -31.13
N ARG A 305 -1.05 -15.59 -30.79
CA ARG A 305 -1.61 -15.01 -29.58
C ARG A 305 -3.12 -15.33 -29.50
N ALA A 306 -3.55 -15.86 -28.36
CA ALA A 306 -4.97 -16.00 -28.05
C ALA A 306 -5.58 -14.61 -27.74
N PRO A 307 -6.88 -14.41 -27.95
CA PRO A 307 -7.53 -13.14 -27.67
C PRO A 307 -7.54 -12.85 -26.17
N GLU A 308 -7.28 -11.58 -25.83
CA GLU A 308 -7.36 -11.05 -24.46
C GLU A 308 -8.78 -11.28 -23.91
N GLN A 309 -8.86 -11.97 -22.77
CA GLN A 309 -10.09 -12.08 -22.00
C GLN A 309 -10.23 -10.83 -21.14
N GLU A 310 -11.39 -10.21 -21.16
CA GLU A 310 -11.76 -9.11 -20.26
C GLU A 310 -11.68 -9.57 -18.80
N PRO A 311 -11.24 -8.69 -17.87
CA PRO A 311 -11.12 -9.06 -16.46
C PRO A 311 -12.49 -9.33 -15.84
N VAL A 312 -12.71 -10.55 -15.39
CA VAL A 312 -13.90 -10.95 -14.64
C VAL A 312 -13.65 -10.64 -13.16
N PHE A 313 -14.45 -9.74 -12.59
CA PHE A 313 -14.47 -9.47 -11.17
C PHE A 313 -15.02 -10.68 -10.41
N SER A 314 -14.27 -11.20 -9.44
CA SER A 314 -14.75 -12.25 -8.55
C SER A 314 -15.02 -11.70 -7.15
N GLU A 315 -16.26 -11.84 -6.69
CA GLU A 315 -16.63 -11.56 -5.30
C GLU A 315 -16.07 -12.62 -4.36
N GLY A 316 -15.22 -12.21 -3.41
CA GLY A 316 -14.84 -13.03 -2.28
C GLY A 316 -16.00 -13.13 -1.28
N LYS A 317 -16.39 -14.34 -0.88
CA LYS A 317 -17.38 -14.59 0.20
C LYS A 317 -16.88 -13.99 1.52
N GLY A 318 -17.28 -12.76 1.82
CA GLY A 318 -16.88 -12.06 3.05
C GLY A 318 -17.05 -10.55 3.01
N GLY A 319 -17.48 -9.98 1.90
CA GLY A 319 -17.82 -8.56 1.78
C GLY A 319 -16.65 -7.61 1.71
N GLN A 320 -15.52 -8.06 1.17
CA GLN A 320 -14.36 -7.25 0.84
C GLN A 320 -14.36 -6.97 -0.67
N LEU A 321 -14.27 -5.70 -1.05
CA LEU A 321 -14.00 -5.29 -2.43
C LEU A 321 -12.49 -5.27 -2.62
N SER A 322 -11.99 -6.06 -3.56
CA SER A 322 -10.59 -6.04 -3.99
C SER A 322 -10.51 -5.38 -5.37
N PHE A 323 -9.53 -4.51 -5.55
CA PHE A 323 -9.26 -3.80 -6.80
C PHE A 323 -8.29 -4.56 -7.72
N PHE A 324 -8.34 -5.90 -7.73
CA PHE A 324 -7.63 -6.71 -8.74
C PHE A 324 -8.38 -8.00 -9.02
#